data_320af5db49c9bfbf809d5d1d52bb2ffc
#
_entry.id   320af5db49c9bfbf809d5d1d52bb2ffc
#
_cell.length_a   1.000
_cell.length_b   1.000
_cell.length_c   1.000
_cell.angle_alpha   90.00
_cell.angle_beta   90.00
_cell.angle_gamma   90.00
#
_symmetry.space_group_name_H-M   'P 1'
#
loop_
_entity.id
_entity.type
_entity.pdbx_description
1 polymer ?
#
loop_
_entity_poly.entity_id
_entity_poly.type
_entity_poly.pdbx_seq_one_letter_code
_entity_poly.pdbx_strand_id
1 'polypeptide(L)'
;LMTGWYATTTDMHHMRSHRTDGFRLPAGVRPITHLLKDAGYHTANITHIGKREVGTGKLDLNFTQEGPLYGGKDWADLKKKQPFFAQINMPEAEYDIYDRKSAEKPRVKWVGEEWHPKIATPENVTPPPYYPDHKITREEWARYLNSVTGTDVRIGWILEQLKKDGLSDNTIVIFFSDNGRLD
;
A
#
# COMPACT_ATOMS: atom_id res chain seq x y z
N LEU A 1 9.66 5.91 -5.40
CA LEU A 1 9.82 4.46 -5.23
C LEU A 1 10.05 3.74 -6.55
N MET A 2 9.16 3.89 -7.53
CA MET A 2 9.19 3.11 -8.78
C MET A 2 10.44 3.28 -9.64
N THR A 3 11.17 4.39 -9.53
CA THR A 3 12.33 4.70 -10.38
C THR A 3 13.65 4.73 -9.62
N GLY A 4 13.64 4.69 -8.30
CA GLY A 4 14.84 4.89 -7.46
C GLY A 4 15.38 6.32 -7.45
N TRP A 5 14.71 7.26 -8.14
CA TRP A 5 15.09 8.67 -8.20
C TRP A 5 14.19 9.52 -7.33
N TYR A 6 14.72 10.62 -6.83
CA TYR A 6 13.90 11.61 -6.13
C TYR A 6 12.89 12.24 -7.09
N ALA A 7 11.67 12.43 -6.60
CA ALA A 7 10.59 13.01 -7.40
C ALA A 7 10.93 14.40 -7.95
N THR A 8 11.68 15.20 -7.19
CA THR A 8 12.18 16.52 -7.61
C THR A 8 13.18 16.45 -8.76
N THR A 9 14.04 15.41 -8.79
CA THR A 9 15.03 15.23 -9.85
C THR A 9 14.39 14.82 -11.18
N THR A 10 13.25 14.16 -11.09
CA THR A 10 12.51 13.66 -12.25
C THR A 10 11.28 14.50 -12.59
N ASP A 11 11.12 15.70 -12.00
CA ASP A 11 9.97 16.59 -12.18
C ASP A 11 8.60 15.92 -11.91
N MET A 12 8.55 15.00 -10.94
CA MET A 12 7.35 14.24 -10.57
C MET A 12 6.86 14.54 -9.14
N HIS A 13 7.27 15.69 -8.58
CA HIS A 13 7.01 16.03 -7.17
C HIS A 13 5.59 16.55 -6.90
N HIS A 14 4.80 16.81 -7.93
CA HIS A 14 3.41 17.20 -7.77
C HIS A 14 2.54 16.00 -7.42
N MET A 15 1.81 16.10 -6.32
CA MET A 15 0.86 15.05 -5.93
C MET A 15 -0.33 15.05 -6.89
N ARG A 16 -0.67 13.88 -7.46
CA ARG A 16 -1.81 13.67 -8.36
C ARG A 16 -1.88 14.72 -9.48
N SER A 17 -0.75 15.00 -10.09
CA SER A 17 -0.63 16.11 -11.04
C SER A 17 -1.54 15.95 -12.27
N HIS A 18 -2.14 14.80 -12.51
CA HIS A 18 -2.97 14.54 -13.70
C HIS A 18 -2.39 15.20 -14.94
N ARG A 19 -1.09 15.04 -15.14
CA ARG A 19 -0.38 15.70 -16.24
C ARG A 19 -1.01 15.30 -17.56
N THR A 20 -1.44 16.29 -18.31
CA THR A 20 -1.98 16.13 -19.67
C THR A 20 -0.94 16.45 -20.74
N ASP A 21 0.26 16.85 -20.35
CA ASP A 21 1.36 17.26 -21.22
C ASP A 21 2.16 16.08 -21.82
N GLY A 22 1.78 14.85 -21.50
CA GLY A 22 2.48 13.66 -22.00
C GLY A 22 3.89 13.50 -21.47
N PHE A 23 4.20 14.10 -20.30
CA PHE A 23 5.53 14.03 -19.69
C PHE A 23 6.04 12.60 -19.58
N ARG A 24 7.27 12.40 -20.02
CA ARG A 24 7.98 11.11 -19.95
C ARG A 24 9.16 11.20 -18.99
N LEU A 25 9.53 10.06 -18.42
CA LEU A 25 10.73 9.97 -17.60
C LEU A 25 11.97 10.39 -18.40
N PRO A 26 12.97 11.04 -17.75
CA PRO A 26 14.24 11.33 -18.38
C PRO A 26 14.90 10.08 -19.00
N ALA A 27 15.71 10.28 -20.03
CA ALA A 27 16.42 9.19 -20.69
C ALA A 27 17.24 8.35 -19.68
N GLY A 28 17.11 7.04 -19.76
CA GLY A 28 17.76 6.10 -18.84
C GLY A 28 17.04 5.87 -17.52
N VAL A 29 16.04 6.66 -17.17
CA VAL A 29 15.20 6.44 -15.97
C VAL A 29 14.05 5.53 -16.33
N ARG A 30 13.98 4.36 -15.69
CA ARG A 30 12.94 3.36 -15.96
C ARG A 30 12.29 2.87 -14.68
N PRO A 31 10.98 2.56 -14.71
CA PRO A 31 10.33 1.91 -13.59
C PRO A 31 10.96 0.55 -13.26
N ILE A 32 11.10 0.25 -11.98
CA ILE A 32 11.66 -1.04 -11.52
C ILE A 32 10.92 -2.24 -12.12
N THR A 33 9.62 -2.11 -12.35
CA THR A 33 8.81 -3.16 -12.96
C THR A 33 9.24 -3.48 -14.39
N HIS A 34 9.67 -2.48 -15.17
CA HIS A 34 10.19 -2.69 -16.51
C HIS A 34 11.57 -3.36 -16.47
N LEU A 35 12.45 -2.94 -15.55
CA LEU A 35 13.76 -3.56 -15.37
C LEU A 35 13.63 -5.05 -14.98
N LEU A 36 12.68 -5.34 -14.06
CA LEU A 36 12.42 -6.70 -13.61
C LEU A 36 11.77 -7.56 -14.71
N LYS A 37 10.88 -6.99 -15.54
CA LYS A 37 10.36 -7.69 -16.72
C LYS A 37 11.47 -8.08 -17.69
N ASP A 38 12.40 -7.17 -17.97
CA ASP A 38 13.54 -7.46 -18.85
C ASP A 38 14.44 -8.56 -18.26
N ALA A 39 14.52 -8.65 -16.93
CA ALA A 39 15.21 -9.72 -16.21
C ALA A 39 14.38 -11.02 -16.11
N GLY A 40 13.24 -11.11 -16.78
CA GLY A 40 12.40 -12.31 -16.82
C GLY A 40 11.41 -12.48 -15.67
N TYR A 41 11.24 -11.46 -14.81
CA TYR A 41 10.27 -11.52 -13.71
C TYR A 41 8.83 -11.28 -14.19
N HIS A 42 7.92 -12.08 -13.69
CA HIS A 42 6.49 -11.72 -13.72
C HIS A 42 6.25 -10.58 -12.74
N THR A 43 5.66 -9.47 -13.18
CA THR A 43 5.36 -8.31 -12.34
C THR A 43 3.87 -8.21 -12.09
N ALA A 44 3.45 -8.04 -10.84
CA ALA A 44 2.03 -7.95 -10.49
C ALA A 44 1.77 -6.85 -9.45
N ASN A 45 0.67 -6.11 -9.62
CA ASN A 45 0.10 -5.24 -8.60
C ASN A 45 -1.13 -5.94 -8.02
N ILE A 46 -0.92 -6.66 -6.91
CA ILE A 46 -1.90 -7.60 -6.38
C ILE A 46 -3.06 -6.84 -5.75
N THR A 47 -4.26 -7.16 -6.19
CA THR A 47 -5.51 -6.63 -5.64
C THR A 47 -6.32 -7.70 -4.92
N HIS A 48 -6.17 -8.97 -5.31
CA HIS A 48 -6.95 -10.07 -4.74
C HIS A 48 -6.09 -11.30 -4.46
N ILE A 49 -6.51 -12.06 -3.44
CA ILE A 49 -6.07 -13.44 -3.18
C ILE A 49 -7.34 -14.30 -3.13
N GLY A 50 -7.58 -15.06 -4.19
CA GLY A 50 -8.86 -15.73 -4.38
C GLY A 50 -10.01 -14.72 -4.49
N LYS A 51 -11.00 -14.83 -3.60
CA LYS A 51 -12.14 -13.90 -3.53
C LYS A 51 -11.89 -12.70 -2.60
N ARG A 52 -10.78 -12.67 -1.89
CA ARG A 52 -10.47 -11.65 -0.88
C ARG A 52 -9.66 -10.52 -1.51
N GLU A 53 -10.16 -9.32 -1.38
CA GLU A 53 -9.46 -8.10 -1.76
C GLU A 53 -8.36 -7.79 -0.73
N VAL A 54 -7.13 -7.56 -1.20
CA VAL A 54 -5.95 -7.36 -0.33
C VAL A 54 -5.18 -6.10 -0.63
N GLY A 55 -5.43 -5.49 -1.76
CA GLY A 55 -4.75 -4.27 -2.16
C GLY A 55 -5.59 -3.42 -3.10
N THR A 56 -5.32 -2.12 -3.13
CA THR A 56 -6.06 -1.16 -3.97
C THR A 56 -5.64 -1.18 -5.43
N GLY A 57 -4.45 -1.71 -5.74
CA GLY A 57 -3.87 -1.60 -7.07
C GLY A 57 -3.50 -0.17 -7.48
N LYS A 58 -3.38 0.75 -6.50
CA LYS A 58 -3.11 2.17 -6.71
C LYS A 58 -1.86 2.41 -7.58
N LEU A 59 -1.98 3.28 -8.56
CA LEU A 59 -0.93 3.71 -9.48
C LEU A 59 -1.05 5.22 -9.72
N ASP A 60 -0.63 6.02 -8.76
CA ASP A 60 -0.60 7.47 -8.89
C ASP A 60 0.75 7.90 -9.52
N LEU A 61 0.84 7.82 -10.84
CA LEU A 61 2.03 8.19 -11.58
C LEU A 61 1.87 9.55 -12.24
N ASN A 62 2.92 10.37 -12.13
CA ASN A 62 3.00 11.68 -12.75
C ASN A 62 3.83 11.66 -14.05
N PHE A 63 3.81 10.55 -14.78
CA PHE A 63 4.48 10.39 -16.06
C PHE A 63 3.69 9.45 -16.98
N THR A 64 3.84 9.65 -18.27
CA THR A 64 3.34 8.73 -19.29
C THR A 64 4.32 7.56 -19.42
N GLN A 65 3.83 6.36 -19.25
CA GLN A 65 4.60 5.12 -19.35
C GLN A 65 4.48 4.48 -20.72
N GLU A 66 5.49 3.76 -21.12
CA GLU A 66 5.48 2.92 -22.31
C GLU A 66 5.09 1.48 -21.93
N GLY A 67 3.92 1.07 -22.38
CA GLY A 67 3.37 -0.25 -22.07
C GLY A 67 2.89 -0.41 -20.62
N PRO A 68 2.37 -1.58 -20.25
CA PRO A 68 1.82 -1.83 -18.92
C PRO A 68 2.96 -1.97 -17.89
N LEU A 69 2.84 -1.29 -16.75
CA LEU A 69 3.79 -1.41 -15.62
C LEU A 69 3.82 -2.84 -15.07
N TYR A 70 2.67 -3.47 -14.94
CA TYR A 70 2.53 -4.80 -14.39
C TYR A 70 1.94 -5.76 -15.44
N GLY A 71 2.35 -7.02 -15.35
CA GLY A 71 1.83 -8.10 -16.16
C GLY A 71 0.59 -8.79 -15.59
N GLY A 72 0.23 -8.48 -14.34
CA GLY A 72 -0.93 -9.08 -13.68
C GLY A 72 -1.35 -8.37 -12.40
N LYS A 73 -2.43 -8.88 -11.80
CA LYS A 73 -3.00 -8.39 -10.54
C LYS A 73 -3.50 -9.53 -9.63
N ASP A 74 -3.38 -10.77 -10.06
CA ASP A 74 -3.88 -11.93 -9.35
C ASP A 74 -2.73 -12.67 -8.64
N TRP A 75 -2.93 -12.97 -7.38
CA TRP A 75 -2.01 -13.77 -6.56
C TRP A 75 -1.74 -15.16 -7.15
N ALA A 76 -2.76 -15.80 -7.72
CA ALA A 76 -2.64 -17.15 -8.28
C ALA A 76 -1.57 -17.26 -9.39
N ASP A 77 -1.22 -16.14 -10.02
CA ASP A 77 -0.16 -16.10 -11.04
C ASP A 77 1.24 -16.22 -10.44
N LEU A 78 1.47 -15.79 -9.20
CA LEU A 78 2.80 -15.76 -8.58
C LEU A 78 3.43 -17.15 -8.49
N LYS A 79 2.63 -18.16 -8.14
CA LYS A 79 3.10 -19.55 -8.06
C LYS A 79 3.46 -20.13 -9.42
N LYS A 80 2.75 -19.71 -10.47
CA LYS A 80 2.90 -20.26 -11.82
C LYS A 80 3.97 -19.55 -12.65
N LYS A 81 4.22 -18.28 -12.32
CA LYS A 81 5.07 -17.38 -13.11
C LYS A 81 6.22 -16.86 -12.25
N GLN A 82 7.21 -17.71 -12.03
CA GLN A 82 8.43 -17.36 -11.28
C GLN A 82 9.60 -17.12 -12.21
N PRO A 83 10.56 -16.26 -11.85
CA PRO A 83 10.53 -15.40 -10.65
C PRO A 83 9.47 -14.29 -10.75
N PHE A 84 9.04 -13.76 -9.63
CA PHE A 84 8.03 -12.70 -9.61
C PHE A 84 8.45 -11.48 -8.79
N PHE A 85 7.87 -10.35 -9.12
CA PHE A 85 7.80 -9.14 -8.31
C PHE A 85 6.33 -8.80 -8.08
N ALA A 86 5.92 -8.74 -6.83
CA ALA A 86 4.56 -8.41 -6.44
C ALA A 86 4.52 -7.19 -5.54
N GLN A 87 3.66 -6.23 -5.86
CA GLN A 87 3.35 -5.07 -5.04
C GLN A 87 1.92 -5.18 -4.51
N ILE A 88 1.72 -4.79 -3.26
CA ILE A 88 0.41 -4.70 -2.62
C ILE A 88 0.33 -3.33 -1.96
N ASN A 89 -0.64 -2.53 -2.35
CA ASN A 89 -0.89 -1.20 -1.77
C ASN A 89 -2.01 -1.32 -0.74
N MET A 90 -1.68 -1.08 0.53
CA MET A 90 -2.61 -1.17 1.65
C MET A 90 -3.02 0.23 2.10
N PRO A 91 -4.31 0.56 2.16
CA PRO A 91 -4.77 1.91 2.53
C PRO A 91 -5.14 2.05 4.01
N GLU A 92 -5.07 1.00 4.83
CA GLU A 92 -5.62 1.02 6.19
C GLU A 92 -5.05 2.11 7.08
N ALA A 93 -3.78 2.47 6.90
CA ALA A 93 -3.13 3.52 7.67
C ALA A 93 -3.22 4.91 7.00
N GLU A 94 -3.85 5.00 5.81
CA GLU A 94 -4.07 6.28 5.15
C GLU A 94 -5.11 7.11 5.92
N TYR A 95 -4.88 8.43 6.00
CA TYR A 95 -5.82 9.36 6.63
C TYR A 95 -7.21 9.20 6.03
N ASP A 96 -8.25 9.18 6.88
CA ASP A 96 -9.65 9.17 6.44
C ASP A 96 -10.26 7.81 6.04
N ILE A 97 -9.62 6.69 6.37
CA ILE A 97 -10.26 5.36 6.23
C ILE A 97 -11.53 5.27 7.07
N TYR A 98 -11.56 5.95 8.22
CA TYR A 98 -12.72 6.05 9.07
C TYR A 98 -13.47 7.34 8.80
N ASP A 99 -14.72 7.24 8.36
CA ASP A 99 -15.61 8.39 8.27
C ASP A 99 -15.78 9.01 9.66
N ARG A 100 -15.45 10.31 9.80
CA ARG A 100 -15.62 11.07 11.05
C ARG A 100 -17.07 11.06 11.56
N LYS A 101 -18.04 10.85 10.67
CA LYS A 101 -19.47 10.80 10.98
C LYS A 101 -19.97 9.42 11.37
N SER A 102 -19.24 8.37 11.04
CA SER A 102 -19.55 6.99 11.40
C SER A 102 -18.30 6.31 11.96
N ALA A 103 -17.91 6.68 13.18
CA ALA A 103 -16.76 6.11 13.88
C ALA A 103 -16.76 4.56 13.98
N GLU A 104 -17.80 3.92 13.49
CA GLU A 104 -18.02 2.48 13.54
C GLU A 104 -17.94 1.76 12.19
N LYS A 105 -17.94 2.49 11.06
CA LYS A 105 -17.92 1.86 9.73
C LYS A 105 -16.71 2.29 8.92
N PRO A 106 -15.87 1.35 8.47
CA PRO A 106 -14.78 1.66 7.58
C PRO A 106 -15.32 2.23 6.26
N ARG A 107 -14.74 3.30 5.74
CA ARG A 107 -15.05 3.86 4.41
C ARG A 107 -14.86 2.82 3.31
N VAL A 108 -14.00 1.87 3.54
CA VAL A 108 -13.62 0.86 2.56
C VAL A 108 -14.37 -0.43 2.86
N LYS A 109 -15.38 -0.74 2.07
CA LYS A 109 -16.25 -1.92 2.21
C LYS A 109 -15.54 -3.28 2.20
N TRP A 110 -14.30 -3.31 1.75
CA TRP A 110 -13.53 -4.54 1.58
C TRP A 110 -12.67 -4.90 2.79
N VAL A 111 -12.62 -4.03 3.78
CA VAL A 111 -12.00 -4.36 5.07
C VAL A 111 -13.09 -4.97 5.94
N GLY A 112 -13.15 -6.28 6.04
CA GLY A 112 -14.11 -6.99 6.91
C GLY A 112 -13.92 -6.62 8.38
N GLU A 113 -14.93 -6.83 9.22
CA GLU A 113 -14.86 -6.52 10.67
C GLU A 113 -13.68 -7.22 11.36
N GLU A 114 -13.25 -8.36 10.84
CA GLU A 114 -12.08 -9.11 11.30
C GLU A 114 -10.75 -8.35 11.19
N TRP A 115 -10.70 -7.29 10.36
CA TRP A 115 -9.53 -6.46 10.11
C TRP A 115 -9.47 -5.20 10.99
N HIS A 116 -10.43 -5.01 11.88
CA HIS A 116 -10.55 -3.82 12.74
C HIS A 116 -10.51 -4.19 14.22
N PRO A 117 -9.35 -4.62 14.72
CA PRO A 117 -9.22 -4.81 16.15
C PRO A 117 -9.37 -3.46 16.85
N LYS A 118 -10.36 -3.32 17.71
CA LYS A 118 -10.56 -2.15 18.58
C LYS A 118 -9.69 -2.27 19.84
N ILE A 119 -8.37 -2.36 19.64
CA ILE A 119 -7.41 -2.52 20.75
C ILE A 119 -7.07 -1.19 21.38
N ALA A 120 -6.89 -0.16 20.55
CA ALA A 120 -6.62 1.19 21.00
C ALA A 120 -7.94 1.91 21.33
N THR A 121 -8.00 2.51 22.51
CA THR A 121 -9.11 3.33 22.99
C THR A 121 -8.59 4.69 23.45
N PRO A 122 -9.44 5.74 23.54
CA PRO A 122 -8.99 7.05 24.03
C PRO A 122 -8.35 7.01 25.43
N GLU A 123 -8.72 6.01 26.24
CA GLU A 123 -8.24 5.84 27.62
C GLU A 123 -6.84 5.21 27.66
N ASN A 124 -6.51 4.33 26.70
CA ASN A 124 -5.25 3.58 26.73
C ASN A 124 -4.18 4.10 25.77
N VAL A 125 -4.46 5.15 25.00
CA VAL A 125 -3.48 5.74 24.08
C VAL A 125 -2.83 6.99 24.69
N THR A 126 -1.56 7.21 24.29
CA THR A 126 -0.83 8.45 24.60
C THR A 126 -0.52 9.14 23.26
N PRO A 127 -1.09 10.31 22.99
CA PRO A 127 -0.75 11.10 21.81
C PRO A 127 0.74 11.49 21.82
N PRO A 128 1.38 11.68 20.66
CA PRO A 128 2.73 12.23 20.58
C PRO A 128 2.84 13.58 21.28
N PRO A 129 4.02 13.95 21.82
CA PRO A 129 4.19 15.16 22.64
C PRO A 129 3.95 16.47 21.91
N TYR A 130 3.91 16.47 20.60
CA TYR A 130 3.57 17.64 19.77
C TYR A 130 2.05 17.84 19.57
N TYR A 131 1.22 16.91 20.04
CA TYR A 131 -0.23 17.08 20.10
C TYR A 131 -0.69 17.40 21.50
N PRO A 132 -1.74 18.25 21.67
CA PRO A 132 -2.33 18.45 22.97
C PRO A 132 -3.00 17.15 23.45
N ASP A 133 -2.80 16.82 24.72
CA ASP A 133 -3.50 15.69 25.34
C ASP A 133 -4.95 16.07 25.63
N HIS A 134 -5.81 15.84 24.69
CA HIS A 134 -7.23 16.20 24.71
C HIS A 134 -8.10 15.05 24.23
N LYS A 135 -9.33 14.97 24.66
CA LYS A 135 -10.28 13.91 24.29
C LYS A 135 -10.32 13.65 22.76
N ILE A 136 -10.46 14.71 21.96
CA ILE A 136 -10.53 14.60 20.50
C ILE A 136 -9.24 14.00 19.94
N THR A 137 -8.09 14.47 20.43
CA THR A 137 -6.77 13.94 19.99
C THR A 137 -6.61 12.47 20.34
N ARG A 138 -7.05 12.06 21.53
CA ARG A 138 -7.01 10.66 21.95
C ARG A 138 -7.93 9.78 21.10
N GLU A 139 -9.15 10.25 20.77
CA GLU A 139 -10.07 9.56 19.88
C GLU A 139 -9.49 9.38 18.49
N GLU A 140 -8.90 10.42 17.90
CA GLU A 140 -8.25 10.37 16.59
C GLU A 140 -7.04 9.43 16.61
N TRP A 141 -6.22 9.50 17.67
CA TRP A 141 -5.04 8.67 17.80
C TRP A 141 -5.38 7.20 17.97
N ALA A 142 -6.41 6.88 18.77
CA ALA A 142 -6.90 5.51 18.92
C ALA A 142 -7.40 4.93 17.57
N ARG A 143 -8.13 5.73 16.80
CA ARG A 143 -8.56 5.31 15.45
C ARG A 143 -7.39 5.01 14.52
N TYR A 144 -6.40 5.90 14.51
CA TYR A 144 -5.19 5.69 13.70
C TYR A 144 -4.45 4.41 14.09
N LEU A 145 -4.21 4.18 15.38
CA LEU A 145 -3.54 2.98 15.86
C LEU A 145 -4.32 1.70 15.53
N ASN A 146 -5.64 1.72 15.61
CA ASN A 146 -6.47 0.59 15.18
C ASN A 146 -6.36 0.35 13.67
N SER A 147 -6.23 1.41 12.85
CA SER A 147 -5.95 1.27 11.41
C SER A 147 -4.60 0.61 11.14
N VAL A 148 -3.57 1.04 11.85
CA VAL A 148 -2.23 0.43 11.74
C VAL A 148 -2.27 -1.05 12.17
N THR A 149 -3.01 -1.36 13.23
CA THR A 149 -3.20 -2.77 13.65
C THR A 149 -3.93 -3.58 12.57
N GLY A 150 -4.91 -2.99 11.90
CA GLY A 150 -5.56 -3.63 10.75
C GLY A 150 -4.60 -3.94 9.61
N THR A 151 -3.65 -3.04 9.34
CA THR A 151 -2.56 -3.29 8.37
C THR A 151 -1.71 -4.48 8.80
N ASP A 152 -1.32 -4.55 10.08
CA ASP A 152 -0.51 -5.64 10.64
C ASP A 152 -1.22 -7.00 10.49
N VAL A 153 -2.49 -7.08 10.83
CA VAL A 153 -3.31 -8.30 10.65
C VAL A 153 -3.30 -8.74 9.19
N ARG A 154 -3.46 -7.79 8.25
CA ARG A 154 -3.43 -8.10 6.81
C ARG A 154 -2.07 -8.61 6.35
N ILE A 155 -0.99 -8.00 6.82
CA ILE A 155 0.37 -8.46 6.54
C ILE A 155 0.55 -9.89 7.02
N GLY A 156 0.16 -10.19 8.27
CA GLY A 156 0.20 -11.53 8.83
C GLY A 156 -0.52 -12.55 7.94
N TRP A 157 -1.72 -12.22 7.49
CA TRP A 157 -2.48 -13.09 6.60
C TRP A 157 -1.82 -13.28 5.23
N ILE A 158 -1.22 -12.24 4.64
CA ILE A 158 -0.49 -12.34 3.37
C ILE A 158 0.75 -13.24 3.52
N LEU A 159 1.48 -13.10 4.63
CA LEU A 159 2.65 -13.93 4.93
C LEU A 159 2.26 -15.40 5.13
N GLU A 160 1.16 -15.66 5.80
CA GLU A 160 0.61 -17.04 5.93
C GLU A 160 0.24 -17.62 4.57
N GLN A 161 -0.38 -16.82 3.69
CA GLN A 161 -0.71 -17.27 2.34
C GLN A 161 0.55 -17.55 1.52
N LEU A 162 1.58 -16.70 1.62
CA LEU A 162 2.87 -16.91 0.98
C LEU A 162 3.51 -18.25 1.41
N LYS A 163 3.46 -18.53 2.71
CA LYS A 163 3.92 -19.80 3.29
C LYS A 163 3.09 -20.98 2.80
N LYS A 164 1.77 -20.88 2.82
CA LYS A 164 0.84 -21.91 2.35
C LYS A 164 1.07 -22.29 0.89
N ASP A 165 1.47 -21.32 0.07
CA ASP A 165 1.77 -21.54 -1.33
C ASP A 165 3.19 -22.04 -1.60
N GLY A 166 4.02 -22.21 -0.54
CA GLY A 166 5.41 -22.69 -0.63
C GLY A 166 6.36 -21.65 -1.23
N LEU A 167 6.05 -20.37 -1.10
CA LEU A 167 6.83 -19.28 -1.70
C LEU A 167 7.73 -18.56 -0.69
N SER A 168 7.55 -18.77 0.62
CA SER A 168 8.23 -18.02 1.68
C SER A 168 9.74 -18.13 1.65
N ASP A 169 10.28 -19.32 1.39
CA ASP A 169 11.72 -19.59 1.54
C ASP A 169 12.57 -18.95 0.44
N ASN A 170 11.94 -18.56 -0.66
CA ASN A 170 12.59 -17.92 -1.81
C ASN A 170 11.96 -16.58 -2.18
N THR A 171 11.40 -15.87 -1.20
CA THR A 171 10.79 -14.54 -1.41
C THR A 171 11.34 -13.54 -0.41
N ILE A 172 11.91 -12.44 -0.91
CA ILE A 172 12.26 -11.28 -0.09
C ILE A 172 10.98 -10.45 0.10
N VAL A 173 10.57 -10.25 1.35
CA VAL A 173 9.44 -9.41 1.70
C VAL A 173 9.94 -8.07 2.21
N ILE A 174 9.47 -6.98 1.60
CA ILE A 174 9.81 -5.62 1.98
C ILE A 174 8.51 -4.90 2.37
N PHE A 175 8.47 -4.39 3.59
CA PHE A 175 7.37 -3.56 4.09
C PHE A 175 7.88 -2.15 4.39
N PHE A 176 7.18 -1.15 3.91
CA PHE A 176 7.52 0.25 4.17
C PHE A 176 6.28 1.14 4.01
N SER A 177 6.31 2.32 4.60
CA SER A 177 5.36 3.40 4.34
C SER A 177 5.93 4.35 3.29
N ASP A 178 5.07 4.90 2.43
CA ASP A 178 5.44 5.92 1.44
C ASP A 178 5.64 7.30 2.09
N ASN A 179 4.93 7.57 3.18
CA ASN A 179 5.05 8.78 4.00
C ASN A 179 4.64 8.47 5.45
N GLY A 180 4.75 9.46 6.32
CA GLY A 180 4.18 9.43 7.66
C GLY A 180 2.69 9.76 7.65
N ARG A 181 2.07 9.80 8.86
CA ARG A 181 0.70 10.27 9.02
C ARG A 181 0.59 11.73 8.55
N LEU A 182 -0.43 12.01 7.77
CA LEU A 182 -0.83 13.37 7.45
C LEU A 182 -1.56 13.97 8.67
N ASP A 183 -1.16 15.15 9.09
CA ASP A 183 -1.77 15.90 10.19
C ASP A 183 -2.99 16.73 9.73
#